data_71fb1299d8064c3c6512dd57c4b0e519
#
_entry.id   71fb1299d8064c3c6512dd57c4b0e519
#
_cell.length_a   1.000
_cell.length_b   1.000
_cell.length_c   1.000
_cell.angle_alpha   90.00
_cell.angle_beta   90.00
_cell.angle_gamma   90.00
#
_symmetry.space_group_name_H-M   'P 1'
#
loop_
_entity.id
_entity.type
_entity.pdbx_description
1 polymer ?
#
loop_
_entity_poly.entity_id
_entity_poly.type
_entity_poly.pdbx_seq_one_letter_code
_entity_poly.pdbx_strand_id
1 'polypeptide(L)'
;MAIFDVGSLAYQTTTVVSGSASTIFNLSPGGTALTSPRDVTLINQGTVNTAYVGGTAATIYSGIPVGPGAQLTLQGTALTMTAITSTGTTTVIAGLATVASVV
;
A
#
# COMPACT_ATOMS: atom_id res chain seq x y z
N MET A 1 13.17 19.09 13.60
CA MET A 1 11.81 19.09 13.01
C MET A 1 11.82 18.30 11.72
N ALA A 2 10.88 17.40 11.57
CA ALA A 2 10.74 16.68 10.32
C ALA A 2 9.86 17.49 9.36
N ILE A 3 10.31 17.63 8.12
CA ILE A 3 9.59 18.35 7.09
C ILE A 3 9.21 17.36 6.00
N PHE A 4 7.91 17.27 5.70
CA PHE A 4 7.43 16.46 4.60
C PHE A 4 7.51 17.28 3.32
N ASP A 5 8.21 16.75 2.35
CA ASP A 5 8.26 17.35 1.02
C ASP A 5 7.06 16.85 0.23
N VAL A 6 6.09 17.73 0.03
CA VAL A 6 4.86 17.39 -0.70
C VAL A 6 5.16 16.97 -2.13
N GLY A 7 6.21 17.52 -2.74
CA GLY A 7 6.62 17.12 -4.07
C GLY A 7 7.17 15.70 -4.15
N SER A 8 7.59 15.14 -3.01
CA SER A 8 8.09 13.77 -2.93
C SER A 8 7.02 12.78 -2.45
N LEU A 9 5.82 13.25 -2.15
CA LEU A 9 4.72 12.37 -1.77
C LEU A 9 4.19 11.66 -3.01
N ALA A 10 4.31 10.36 -3.03
CA ALA A 10 3.77 9.53 -4.10
C ALA A 10 2.67 8.64 -3.52
N TYR A 11 1.55 8.56 -4.21
CA TYR A 11 0.46 7.70 -3.78
C TYR A 11 -0.28 7.14 -4.99
N GLN A 12 -0.99 6.05 -4.77
CA GLN A 12 -1.79 5.38 -5.78
C GLN A 12 -3.12 5.01 -5.16
N THR A 13 -4.20 5.29 -5.88
CA THR A 13 -5.55 4.87 -5.51
C THR A 13 -5.93 3.68 -6.39
N THR A 14 -6.37 2.61 -5.77
CA THR A 14 -6.69 1.38 -6.49
C THR A 14 -8.04 0.84 -6.04
N THR A 15 -8.87 0.45 -6.99
CA THR A 15 -10.07 -0.33 -6.70
C THR A 15 -9.67 -1.80 -6.59
N VAL A 16 -9.83 -2.35 -5.40
CA VAL A 16 -9.51 -3.74 -5.09
C VAL A 16 -10.77 -4.57 -5.25
N VAL A 17 -10.66 -5.68 -5.94
CA VAL A 17 -11.80 -6.54 -6.28
C VAL A 17 -11.60 -7.94 -5.70
N SER A 18 -12.68 -8.72 -5.70
CA SER A 18 -12.59 -10.15 -5.39
C SER A 18 -12.16 -10.92 -6.65
N GLY A 19 -11.64 -12.10 -6.46
CA GLY A 19 -11.28 -13.00 -7.56
C GLY A 19 -9.86 -12.90 -8.05
N SER A 20 -9.26 -11.72 -8.04
CA SER A 20 -7.85 -11.55 -8.43
C SER A 20 -7.22 -10.40 -7.66
N ALA A 21 -5.96 -10.56 -7.30
CA ALA A 21 -5.22 -9.51 -6.61
C ALA A 21 -4.91 -8.36 -7.56
N SER A 22 -5.04 -7.13 -7.06
CA SER A 22 -4.69 -5.92 -7.78
C SER A 22 -3.46 -5.29 -7.16
N THR A 23 -2.54 -4.80 -7.98
CA THR A 23 -1.37 -4.07 -7.49
C THR A 23 -1.81 -2.73 -6.91
N ILE A 24 -1.53 -2.52 -5.64
CA ILE A 24 -1.89 -1.28 -4.96
C ILE A 24 -0.72 -0.32 -4.84
N PHE A 25 0.50 -0.82 -4.82
CA PHE A 25 1.69 0.03 -4.82
C PHE A 25 2.92 -0.77 -5.20
N ASN A 26 3.84 -0.13 -5.91
CA ASN A 26 5.14 -0.70 -6.22
C ASN A 26 6.22 0.29 -5.84
N LEU A 27 6.99 -0.04 -4.80
CA LEU A 27 8.01 0.85 -4.25
C LEU A 27 9.20 1.02 -5.19
N SER A 28 9.50 0.02 -6.01
CA SER A 28 10.62 0.05 -6.95
C SER A 28 10.15 -0.41 -8.33
N PRO A 29 9.41 0.44 -9.06
CA PRO A 29 8.79 0.03 -10.32
C PRO A 29 9.77 -0.38 -11.41
N GLY A 30 11.02 0.09 -11.35
CA GLY A 30 12.06 -0.33 -12.28
C GLY A 30 12.73 -1.65 -11.93
N GLY A 31 12.32 -2.31 -10.86
CA GLY A 31 12.92 -3.55 -10.40
C GLY A 31 14.21 -3.39 -9.61
N THR A 32 14.69 -2.17 -9.46
CA THR A 32 15.89 -1.88 -8.69
C THR A 32 15.52 -1.54 -7.25
N ALA A 33 16.05 -2.29 -6.30
CA ALA A 33 15.81 -2.03 -4.89
C ALA A 33 16.37 -0.68 -4.48
N LEU A 34 15.67 -0.01 -3.58
CA LEU A 34 16.13 1.24 -3.00
C LEU A 34 17.33 0.99 -2.09
N THR A 35 18.17 2.00 -1.92
CA THR A 35 19.35 1.90 -1.05
C THR A 35 18.99 2.01 0.43
N SER A 36 17.86 2.63 0.73
CA SER A 36 17.37 2.78 2.10
C SER A 36 15.92 2.37 2.19
N PRO A 37 15.50 1.74 3.30
CA PRO A 37 14.09 1.39 3.49
C PRO A 37 13.19 2.62 3.48
N ARG A 38 11.97 2.42 2.99
CA ARG A 38 10.92 3.45 2.98
C ARG A 38 9.68 2.89 3.65
N ASP A 39 8.94 3.79 4.29
CA ASP A 39 7.66 3.47 4.87
C ASP A 39 6.57 3.69 3.82
N VAL A 40 5.76 2.69 3.62
CA VAL A 40 4.58 2.76 2.75
C VAL A 40 3.36 2.60 3.62
N THR A 41 2.50 3.60 3.62
CA THR A 41 1.25 3.58 4.36
C THR A 41 0.11 3.37 3.39
N LEU A 42 -0.78 2.46 3.74
CA LEU A 42 -1.99 2.23 2.97
C LEU A 42 -3.22 2.38 3.86
N ILE A 43 -4.30 2.84 3.26
CA ILE A 43 -5.57 3.06 3.95
C ILE A 43 -6.66 2.43 3.11
N ASN A 44 -7.49 1.60 3.75
CA ASN A 44 -8.70 1.10 3.12
C ASN A 44 -9.79 2.15 3.28
N GLN A 45 -10.11 2.83 2.20
CA GLN A 45 -11.13 3.88 2.19
C GLN A 45 -12.55 3.36 2.07
N GLY A 46 -12.71 2.05 1.90
CA GLY A 46 -14.03 1.45 1.84
C GLY A 46 -14.76 1.54 3.16
N THR A 47 -16.06 1.28 3.13
CA THR A 47 -16.92 1.33 4.32
C THR A 47 -17.44 -0.05 4.71
N VAL A 48 -17.28 -1.06 3.86
CA VAL A 48 -17.90 -2.38 4.03
C VAL A 48 -16.89 -3.52 3.95
N ASN A 49 -16.01 -3.50 2.95
CA ASN A 49 -15.19 -4.67 2.62
C ASN A 49 -13.76 -4.53 3.14
N THR A 50 -13.21 -5.65 3.61
CA THR A 50 -11.81 -5.73 4.04
C THR A 50 -10.90 -6.00 2.85
N ALA A 51 -9.77 -5.28 2.79
CA ALA A 51 -8.71 -5.55 1.85
C ALA A 51 -7.68 -6.48 2.49
N TYR A 52 -7.34 -7.56 1.82
CA TYR A 52 -6.28 -8.47 2.26
C TYR A 52 -5.02 -8.15 1.49
N VAL A 53 -4.02 -7.64 2.17
CA VAL A 53 -2.81 -7.06 1.56
C VAL A 53 -1.67 -8.05 1.65
N GLY A 54 -1.01 -8.29 0.54
CA GLY A 54 0.14 -9.18 0.47
C GLY A 54 1.22 -8.64 -0.47
N GLY A 55 2.21 -9.47 -0.75
CA GLY A 55 3.28 -9.16 -1.67
C GLY A 55 2.83 -9.21 -3.12
N THR A 56 3.45 -10.09 -3.92
CA THR A 56 3.17 -10.14 -5.36
C THR A 56 1.83 -10.78 -5.72
N ALA A 57 1.27 -11.59 -4.83
CA ALA A 57 0.02 -12.33 -5.10
C ALA A 57 -0.76 -12.52 -3.80
N ALA A 58 -1.45 -11.48 -3.36
CA ALA A 58 -2.26 -11.56 -2.15
C ALA A 58 -3.45 -12.50 -2.34
N THR A 59 -3.76 -13.27 -1.30
CA THR A 59 -4.98 -14.06 -1.22
C THR A 59 -5.70 -13.75 0.08
N ILE A 60 -6.97 -14.12 0.18
CA ILE A 60 -7.72 -13.91 1.42
C ILE A 60 -7.20 -14.77 2.57
N TYR A 61 -6.37 -15.76 2.30
CA TYR A 61 -5.80 -16.65 3.31
C TYR A 61 -4.38 -16.26 3.71
N SER A 62 -3.68 -15.51 2.88
CA SER A 62 -2.27 -15.14 3.12
C SER A 62 -2.06 -13.63 3.26
N GLY A 63 -3.07 -12.83 2.99
CA GLY A 63 -2.95 -11.38 3.11
C GLY A 63 -3.19 -10.89 4.54
N ILE A 64 -2.64 -9.72 4.83
CA ILE A 64 -2.91 -9.02 6.09
C ILE A 64 -4.25 -8.32 5.94
N PRO A 65 -5.24 -8.59 6.80
CA PRO A 65 -6.54 -7.93 6.68
C PRO A 65 -6.46 -6.47 7.12
N VAL A 66 -6.94 -5.60 6.24
CA VAL A 66 -7.08 -4.17 6.53
C VAL A 66 -8.55 -3.84 6.40
N GLY A 67 -9.21 -3.68 7.53
CA GLY A 67 -10.65 -3.42 7.56
C GLY A 67 -11.01 -2.05 7.03
N PRO A 68 -12.32 -1.81 6.82
CA PRO A 68 -12.78 -0.50 6.35
C PRO A 68 -12.31 0.62 7.27
N GLY A 69 -11.71 1.66 6.70
CA GLY A 69 -11.18 2.79 7.45
C GLY A 69 -9.85 2.54 8.16
N ALA A 70 -9.34 1.32 8.17
CA ALA A 70 -8.09 1.00 8.82
C ALA A 70 -6.89 1.33 7.94
N GLN A 71 -5.72 1.45 8.57
CA GLN A 71 -4.48 1.69 7.87
C GLN A 71 -3.40 0.70 8.29
N LEU A 72 -2.43 0.51 7.41
CA LEU A 72 -1.28 -0.36 7.62
C LEU A 72 -0.04 0.34 7.09
N THR A 73 1.05 0.29 7.83
CA THR A 73 2.35 0.80 7.39
C THR A 73 3.33 -0.36 7.28
N LEU A 74 3.98 -0.45 6.12
CA LEU A 74 5.00 -1.46 5.84
C LEU A 74 6.29 -0.76 5.46
N GLN A 75 7.42 -1.41 5.72
CA GLN A 75 8.73 -0.86 5.39
C GLN A 75 9.50 -1.84 4.51
N GLY A 76 10.22 -1.30 3.55
CA GLY A 76 11.06 -2.13 2.69
C GLY A 76 11.85 -1.32 1.67
N THR A 77 12.66 -2.02 0.91
CA THR A 77 13.48 -1.44 -0.16
C THR A 77 12.99 -1.83 -1.54
N ALA A 78 12.21 -2.88 -1.64
CA ALA A 78 11.68 -3.38 -2.90
C ALA A 78 10.36 -4.09 -2.62
N LEU A 79 9.30 -3.31 -2.42
CA LEU A 79 7.98 -3.85 -2.13
C LEU A 79 7.07 -3.71 -3.33
N THR A 80 6.52 -4.81 -3.79
CA THR A 80 5.32 -4.82 -4.61
C THR A 80 4.19 -5.28 -3.72
N MET A 81 3.16 -4.46 -3.59
CA MET A 81 2.01 -4.79 -2.75
C MET A 81 0.78 -4.99 -3.60
N THR A 82 0.08 -6.05 -3.33
CA THR A 82 -1.20 -6.36 -3.95
C THR A 82 -2.27 -6.51 -2.87
N ALA A 83 -3.51 -6.40 -3.27
CA ALA A 83 -4.63 -6.59 -2.36
C ALA A 83 -5.78 -7.26 -3.07
N ILE A 84 -6.62 -7.94 -2.29
CA ILE A 84 -7.79 -8.64 -2.78
C ILE A 84 -8.88 -8.55 -1.71
N THR A 85 -10.14 -8.56 -2.13
CA THR A 85 -11.27 -8.69 -1.21
C THR A 85 -11.84 -10.10 -1.29
N SER A 86 -12.54 -10.53 -0.25
CA SER A 86 -13.24 -11.81 -0.29
C SER A 86 -14.54 -11.70 -1.08
N THR A 87 -15.14 -10.53 -1.08
CA THR A 87 -16.38 -10.25 -1.80
C THR A 87 -16.50 -8.75 -2.04
N GLY A 88 -17.12 -8.38 -3.15
CA GLY A 88 -17.30 -6.97 -3.49
C GLY A 88 -16.01 -6.26 -3.81
N THR A 89 -16.02 -4.94 -3.61
CA THR A 89 -14.88 -4.08 -3.92
C THR A 89 -14.58 -3.15 -2.76
N THR A 90 -13.36 -2.63 -2.73
CA THR A 90 -12.99 -1.55 -1.84
C THR A 90 -11.95 -0.68 -2.51
N THR A 91 -11.79 0.54 -2.04
CA THR A 91 -10.78 1.45 -2.56
C THR A 91 -9.65 1.55 -1.56
N VAL A 92 -8.43 1.35 -2.02
CA VAL A 92 -7.23 1.46 -1.18
C VAL A 92 -6.34 2.57 -1.72
N ILE A 93 -5.91 3.45 -0.84
CA ILE A 93 -4.85 4.41 -1.15
C ILE A 93 -3.58 3.92 -0.47
N ALA A 94 -2.52 3.78 -1.24
CA ALA A 94 -1.19 3.47 -0.73
C ALA A 94 -0.24 4.59 -1.11
N GLY A 95 0.63 4.98 -0.20
CA GLY A 95 1.50 6.11 -0.44
C GLY A 95 2.85 6.00 0.24
N LEU A 96 3.80 6.68 -0.38
CA LEU A 96 5.16 6.84 0.12
C LEU A 96 5.37 8.30 0.47
N ALA A 97 5.70 8.58 1.73
CA ALA A 97 6.08 9.91 2.15
C ALA A 97 7.57 9.94 2.43
N THR A 98 8.24 10.92 1.86
CA THR A 98 9.66 11.15 2.13
C THR A 98 9.80 12.34 3.07
N VAL A 99 10.51 12.11 4.18
CA VAL A 99 10.88 13.20 5.06
C VAL A 99 12.11 13.87 4.46
N ALA A 100 11.96 15.12 4.02
CA ALA A 100 13.02 15.81 3.30
C ALA A 100 14.19 16.17 4.21
N SER A 101 13.92 16.54 5.43
CA SER A 101 14.97 16.95 6.34
C SER A 101 14.52 16.80 7.79
N VAL A 102 15.47 16.47 8.63
CA VAL A 102 15.28 16.49 10.09
C VAL A 102 16.29 17.46 10.65
N VAL A 103 15.81 18.46 11.28
CA VAL A 103 16.64 19.52 11.83
C VAL A 103 16.48 19.60 13.33
#